data_7998fbe38cdd3e0fee741c909bcbbe25
#
_entry.id   7998fbe38cdd3e0fee741c909bcbbe25
#
_cell.length_a   1.000
_cell.length_b   1.000
_cell.length_c   1.000
_cell.angle_alpha   90.00
_cell.angle_beta   90.00
_cell.angle_gamma   90.00
#
_symmetry.space_group_name_H-M   'P 1'
#
loop_
_entity.id
_entity.type
_entity.pdbx_description
1 polymer ?
#
loop_
_entity_poly.entity_id
_entity_poly.type
_entity_poly.pdbx_seq_one_letter_code
_entity_poly.pdbx_strand_id
1 'polypeptide(L)'
;MKALYLSIFVLLAAVSATAQIRPVESLPIAVNYSKTIHLIFPSAVKYSQAVTDFVAVDNPENVPHILRIKANSKSFSKQTTVSVATEGGFFYSFNVSYADSLEQTNYFLPDMRSIAPDTVFINEVSQTHPVSYT
;
A
#
# COMPACT_ATOMS: atom_id res chain seq x y z
N MET A 1 -13.81 -52.35 5.03
CA MET A 1 -12.57 -51.96 5.62
C MET A 1 -11.73 -51.01 4.74
N LYS A 2 -11.62 -51.34 3.48
CA LYS A 2 -10.83 -50.49 2.59
C LYS A 2 -11.44 -49.08 2.41
N ALA A 3 -12.74 -48.97 2.43
CA ALA A 3 -13.41 -47.71 2.31
C ALA A 3 -13.15 -46.78 3.50
N LEU A 4 -12.89 -47.36 4.63
CA LEU A 4 -12.60 -46.59 5.83
C LEU A 4 -11.25 -45.87 5.72
N TYR A 5 -10.26 -46.54 5.21
CA TYR A 5 -8.92 -45.98 5.02
C TYR A 5 -8.95 -44.85 3.99
N LEU A 6 -9.74 -45.03 2.96
CA LEU A 6 -9.87 -44.01 1.92
C LEU A 6 -10.47 -42.73 2.47
N SER A 7 -11.48 -42.88 3.32
CA SER A 7 -12.13 -41.71 3.94
C SER A 7 -11.20 -40.94 4.85
N ILE A 8 -10.38 -41.65 5.60
CA ILE A 8 -9.41 -41.02 6.49
C ILE A 8 -8.36 -40.26 5.67
N PHE A 9 -7.94 -40.83 4.57
CA PHE A 9 -6.94 -40.19 3.73
C PHE A 9 -7.47 -38.89 3.11
N VAL A 10 -8.71 -38.89 2.68
CA VAL A 10 -9.33 -37.68 2.10
C VAL A 10 -9.47 -36.60 3.16
N LEU A 11 -9.82 -36.97 4.37
CA LEU A 11 -9.92 -36.01 5.47
C LEU A 11 -8.59 -35.34 5.77
N LEU A 12 -7.52 -36.11 5.77
CA LEU A 12 -6.19 -35.58 6.00
C LEU A 12 -5.75 -34.58 4.92
N ALA A 13 -6.13 -34.84 3.68
CA ALA A 13 -5.80 -33.96 2.58
C ALA A 13 -6.52 -32.60 2.70
N ALA A 14 -7.71 -32.60 3.27
CA ALA A 14 -8.48 -31.37 3.45
C ALA A 14 -7.89 -30.44 4.50
N VAL A 15 -7.09 -30.95 5.43
CA VAL A 15 -6.52 -30.14 6.50
C VAL A 15 -5.30 -29.35 6.06
N SER A 16 -4.76 -29.65 4.89
CA SER A 16 -3.52 -29.02 4.42
C SER A 16 -3.71 -27.59 3.90
N ALA A 17 -4.93 -27.12 3.76
CA ALA A 17 -5.19 -25.76 3.31
C ALA A 17 -5.01 -24.79 4.49
N THR A 18 -3.91 -24.07 4.51
CA THR A 18 -3.60 -23.11 5.57
C THR A 18 -3.52 -21.71 5.00
N ALA A 19 -3.87 -20.75 5.84
CA ALA A 19 -3.72 -19.35 5.50
C ALA A 19 -2.24 -19.02 5.36
N GLN A 20 -1.92 -18.18 4.40
CA GLN A 20 -0.56 -17.73 4.16
C GLN A 20 -0.43 -16.24 4.39
N ILE A 21 0.72 -15.86 4.92
CA ILE A 21 1.06 -14.44 5.05
C ILE A 21 1.55 -13.97 3.69
N ARG A 22 0.95 -12.90 3.20
CA ARG A 22 1.35 -12.30 1.94
C ARG A 22 1.92 -10.92 2.20
N PRO A 23 3.13 -10.65 1.73
CA PRO A 23 3.72 -9.32 1.92
C PRO A 23 3.04 -8.30 1.02
N VAL A 24 2.97 -7.09 1.52
CA VAL A 24 2.53 -5.94 0.73
C VAL A 24 3.73 -5.42 -0.05
N GLU A 25 3.52 -5.18 -1.34
CA GLU A 25 4.57 -4.64 -2.18
C GLU A 25 4.92 -3.22 -1.75
N SER A 26 6.21 -2.95 -1.67
CA SER A 26 6.71 -1.64 -1.27
C SER A 26 6.94 -0.78 -2.50
N LEU A 27 6.44 0.45 -2.45
CA LEU A 27 6.56 1.40 -3.56
C LEU A 27 7.71 2.36 -3.27
N PRO A 28 8.71 2.45 -4.14
CA PRO A 28 9.83 3.36 -3.91
C PRO A 28 9.43 4.80 -4.25
N ILE A 29 9.78 5.73 -3.37
CA ILE A 29 9.67 7.15 -3.65
C ILE A 29 10.91 7.85 -3.11
N ALA A 30 11.22 8.99 -3.72
CA ALA A 30 12.32 9.82 -3.28
C ALA A 30 11.80 11.15 -2.77
N VAL A 31 12.44 11.67 -1.73
CA VAL A 31 12.08 12.94 -1.12
C VAL A 31 13.33 13.79 -0.95
N ASN A 32 13.16 15.08 -0.75
CA ASN A 32 14.26 15.92 -0.32
C ASN A 32 13.78 17.02 0.62
N TYR A 33 14.73 17.83 1.05
CA TYR A 33 14.46 18.85 2.04
C TYR A 33 13.78 20.08 1.45
N SER A 34 14.00 20.33 0.16
CA SER A 34 13.55 21.57 -0.47
C SER A 34 12.15 21.47 -1.06
N LYS A 35 11.66 20.28 -1.37
CA LYS A 35 10.40 20.11 -2.09
C LYS A 35 9.47 19.21 -1.36
N THR A 36 8.18 19.50 -1.45
CA THR A 36 7.13 18.66 -0.87
C THR A 36 6.59 17.73 -1.95
N ILE A 37 6.48 16.46 -1.61
CA ILE A 37 5.89 15.46 -2.47
C ILE A 37 4.41 15.34 -2.12
N HIS A 38 3.58 15.33 -3.14
CA HIS A 38 2.15 15.10 -2.97
C HIS A 38 1.79 13.72 -3.52
N LEU A 39 1.22 12.90 -2.66
CA LEU A 39 0.69 11.60 -3.04
C LEU A 39 -0.82 11.71 -3.06
N ILE A 40 -1.39 11.45 -4.22
CA ILE A 40 -2.82 11.61 -4.45
C ILE A 40 -3.44 10.22 -4.56
N PHE A 41 -4.30 9.89 -3.62
CA PHE A 41 -4.89 8.57 -3.50
C PHE A 41 -6.29 8.54 -4.08
N PRO A 42 -6.75 7.37 -4.55
CA PRO A 42 -8.11 7.25 -5.09
C PRO A 42 -9.19 7.41 -4.03
N SER A 43 -8.86 7.23 -2.76
CA SER A 43 -9.81 7.41 -1.66
C SER A 43 -9.16 8.15 -0.51
N ALA A 44 -9.94 8.56 0.46
CA ALA A 44 -9.47 9.38 1.56
C ALA A 44 -8.46 8.63 2.43
N VAL A 45 -7.39 9.30 2.80
CA VAL A 45 -6.39 8.78 3.72
C VAL A 45 -6.97 8.75 5.12
N LYS A 46 -6.90 7.59 5.76
CA LYS A 46 -7.39 7.41 7.13
C LYS A 46 -6.28 7.17 8.12
N TYR A 47 -5.13 6.76 7.65
CA TYR A 47 -4.00 6.45 8.51
C TYR A 47 -2.71 6.70 7.74
N SER A 48 -1.75 7.30 8.39
CA SER A 48 -0.41 7.43 7.83
C SER A 48 0.61 7.42 8.95
N GLN A 49 1.74 6.78 8.70
CA GLN A 49 2.80 6.68 9.68
C GLN A 49 4.15 6.63 9.01
N ALA A 50 5.04 7.48 9.45
CA ALA A 50 6.46 7.39 9.12
C ALA A 50 7.16 6.64 10.25
N VAL A 51 7.97 5.65 9.88
CA VAL A 51 8.67 4.82 10.87
C VAL A 51 9.75 5.62 11.60
N THR A 52 10.39 6.54 10.90
CA THR A 52 11.43 7.39 11.47
C THR A 52 11.07 8.86 11.30
N ASP A 53 11.78 9.71 12.02
CA ASP A 53 11.61 11.15 11.89
C ASP A 53 12.41 11.75 10.74
N PHE A 54 12.97 10.93 9.87
CA PHE A 54 13.66 11.41 8.68
C PHE A 54 12.73 12.16 7.74
N VAL A 55 11.47 11.82 7.75
CA VAL A 55 10.46 12.44 6.89
C VAL A 55 9.27 12.88 7.73
N ALA A 56 8.63 13.94 7.27
CA ALA A 56 7.36 14.40 7.80
C ALA A 56 6.25 14.04 6.83
N VAL A 57 5.14 13.56 7.35
CA VAL A 57 3.95 13.27 6.57
C VAL A 57 2.79 14.07 7.14
N ASP A 58 1.93 14.53 6.24
CA ASP A 58 0.81 15.36 6.61
C ASP A 58 -0.36 15.13 5.66
N ASN A 59 -1.54 14.94 6.24
CA ASN A 59 -2.77 14.78 5.47
C ASN A 59 -3.68 15.96 5.75
N PRO A 60 -3.69 16.99 4.87
CA PRO A 60 -4.49 18.18 5.13
C PRO A 60 -5.98 17.85 5.18
N GLU A 61 -6.66 18.46 6.10
CA GLU A 61 -8.05 18.18 6.41
C GLU A 61 -9.00 18.42 5.23
N ASN A 62 -8.73 19.49 4.47
CA ASN A 62 -9.58 19.89 3.35
C ASN A 62 -9.41 19.03 2.13
N VAL A 63 -8.32 18.30 2.03
CA VAL A 63 -8.02 17.45 0.88
C VAL A 63 -7.64 16.06 1.36
N PRO A 64 -8.62 15.30 1.84
CA PRO A 64 -8.32 14.02 2.50
C PRO A 64 -7.69 12.96 1.58
N HIS A 65 -7.73 13.16 0.27
CA HIS A 65 -7.11 12.25 -0.67
C HIS A 65 -5.61 12.50 -0.85
N ILE A 66 -5.07 13.54 -0.24
CA ILE A 66 -3.68 13.93 -0.45
C ILE A 66 -2.87 13.73 0.81
N LEU A 67 -1.72 13.10 0.66
CA LEU A 67 -0.70 13.04 1.68
C LEU A 67 0.52 13.81 1.21
N ARG A 68 1.03 14.69 2.05
CA ARG A 68 2.26 15.42 1.76
C ARG A 68 3.41 14.77 2.49
N ILE A 69 4.52 14.60 1.79
CA ILE A 69 5.74 14.03 2.36
C ILE A 69 6.91 14.94 2.05
N LYS A 70 7.75 15.16 3.03
CA LYS A 70 8.95 15.98 2.87
C LYS A 70 10.02 15.45 3.80
N ALA A 71 11.28 15.55 3.39
CA ALA A 71 12.38 15.21 4.27
C ALA A 71 12.54 16.26 5.37
N ASN A 72 12.76 15.79 6.59
CA ASN A 72 13.00 16.67 7.74
C ASN A 72 14.44 17.10 7.87
N SER A 73 15.34 16.42 7.21
CA SER A 73 16.75 16.74 7.24
C SER A 73 17.29 16.90 5.83
N LYS A 74 18.44 17.53 5.70
CA LYS A 74 19.00 17.81 4.39
C LYS A 74 19.51 16.59 3.66
N SER A 75 19.71 15.51 4.36
CA SER A 75 19.97 14.22 3.73
C SER A 75 19.85 13.11 4.77
N PHE A 76 19.57 11.92 4.32
CA PHE A 76 19.67 10.71 5.12
C PHE A 76 20.08 9.57 4.21
N SER A 77 20.93 8.69 4.71
CA SER A 77 21.51 7.63 3.90
C SER A 77 20.70 6.35 3.92
N LYS A 78 19.92 6.12 4.96
CA LYS A 78 19.11 4.92 5.10
C LYS A 78 17.70 5.19 4.62
N GLN A 79 17.13 4.19 3.98
CA GLN A 79 15.73 4.27 3.60
C GLN A 79 14.82 4.18 4.82
N THR A 80 13.67 4.79 4.71
CA THR A 80 12.66 4.70 5.75
C THR A 80 11.32 4.28 5.12
N THR A 81 10.39 3.89 5.96
CA THR A 81 9.10 3.39 5.50
C THR A 81 8.00 4.34 5.91
N VAL A 82 7.08 4.58 4.99
CA VAL A 82 5.83 5.28 5.27
C VAL A 82 4.69 4.35 4.90
N SER A 83 3.77 4.16 5.82
CA SER A 83 2.60 3.32 5.64
C SER A 83 1.36 4.18 5.58
N VAL A 84 0.47 3.88 4.66
CA VAL A 84 -0.77 4.64 4.46
C VAL A 84 -1.92 3.67 4.28
N ALA A 85 -3.01 3.93 4.98
CA ALA A 85 -4.25 3.21 4.76
C ALA A 85 -5.34 4.20 4.38
N THR A 86 -6.12 3.84 3.39
CA THR A 86 -7.19 4.69 2.90
C THR A 86 -8.55 4.07 3.16
N GLU A 87 -9.57 4.86 2.96
CA GLU A 87 -10.94 4.40 3.06
C GLU A 87 -11.19 3.27 2.08
N GLY A 88 -11.95 2.27 2.48
CA GLY A 88 -12.23 1.13 1.62
C GLY A 88 -11.24 -0.01 1.75
N GLY A 89 -10.25 0.11 2.62
CA GLY A 89 -9.34 -0.99 2.91
C GLY A 89 -8.12 -1.08 2.01
N PHE A 90 -7.74 0.00 1.36
CA PHE A 90 -6.52 0.03 0.57
C PHE A 90 -5.34 0.34 1.47
N PHE A 91 -4.24 -0.36 1.28
CA PHE A 91 -3.04 -0.16 2.07
C PHE A 91 -1.83 0.00 1.15
N TYR A 92 -1.00 1.00 1.48
CA TYR A 92 0.19 1.34 0.72
C TYR A 92 1.40 1.36 1.64
N SER A 93 2.48 0.79 1.18
CA SER A 93 3.75 0.86 1.88
C SER A 93 4.77 1.51 0.97
N PHE A 94 5.42 2.56 1.45
CA PHE A 94 6.40 3.29 0.66
C PHE A 94 7.78 3.10 1.24
N ASN A 95 8.72 2.84 0.36
CA ASN A 95 10.13 2.80 0.69
C ASN A 95 10.73 4.14 0.28
N VAL A 96 11.06 4.97 1.26
CA VAL A 96 11.40 6.36 1.04
C VAL A 96 12.89 6.56 1.14
N SER A 97 13.47 7.14 0.11
CA SER A 97 14.88 7.48 0.08
C SER A 97 15.08 8.96 -0.16
N TYR A 98 16.26 9.46 0.14
CA TYR A 98 16.61 10.85 -0.10
C TYR A 98 17.25 10.99 -1.48
N ALA A 99 16.85 12.03 -2.21
CA ALA A 99 17.47 12.37 -3.48
C ALA A 99 17.67 13.88 -3.56
N ASP A 100 18.87 14.30 -3.95
CA ASP A 100 19.18 15.72 -4.06
C ASP A 100 18.36 16.42 -5.12
N SER A 101 18.00 15.71 -6.15
CA SER A 101 17.21 16.24 -7.26
C SER A 101 15.97 15.37 -7.47
N LEU A 102 14.83 16.02 -7.67
CA LEU A 102 13.56 15.33 -7.89
C LEU A 102 12.97 15.77 -9.22
N GLU A 103 12.75 14.80 -10.08
CA GLU A 103 12.08 15.05 -11.35
C GLU A 103 10.58 15.19 -11.19
N GLN A 104 10.01 14.42 -10.27
CA GLN A 104 8.58 14.41 -10.02
C GLN A 104 8.32 14.71 -8.57
N THR A 105 7.27 15.47 -8.30
CA THR A 105 6.86 15.81 -6.95
C THR A 105 5.40 15.47 -6.67
N ASN A 106 4.65 15.09 -7.69
CA ASN A 106 3.23 14.76 -7.51
C ASN A 106 2.95 13.42 -8.17
N TYR A 107 2.31 12.53 -7.43
CA TYR A 107 2.04 11.17 -7.88
C TYR A 107 0.59 10.81 -7.66
N PHE A 108 -0.03 10.21 -8.66
CA PHE A 108 -1.32 9.56 -8.50
C PHE A 108 -1.10 8.10 -8.16
N LEU A 109 -1.71 7.65 -7.08
CA LEU A 109 -1.56 6.29 -6.63
C LEU A 109 -2.67 5.41 -7.22
N PRO A 110 -2.34 4.17 -7.58
CA PRO A 110 -3.35 3.25 -8.06
C PRO A 110 -4.18 2.69 -6.91
N ASP A 111 -5.29 2.05 -7.26
CA ASP A 111 -6.02 1.22 -6.30
C ASP A 111 -5.17 0.03 -5.90
N MET A 112 -4.89 -0.09 -4.61
CA MET A 112 -4.10 -1.21 -4.11
C MET A 112 -4.86 -1.91 -2.99
N ARG A 113 -5.43 -3.05 -3.32
CA ARG A 113 -6.17 -3.86 -2.36
C ARG A 113 -5.26 -4.92 -1.77
N SER A 114 -4.64 -4.58 -0.68
CA SER A 114 -3.73 -5.49 -0.03
C SER A 114 -4.40 -6.40 0.98
N ILE A 115 -5.58 -6.06 1.41
CA ILE A 115 -6.22 -6.76 2.52
C ILE A 115 -6.94 -7.99 2.06
N ALA A 116 -7.51 -7.96 0.87
CA ALA A 116 -8.28 -9.07 0.38
C ALA A 116 -7.81 -9.41 -1.02
N PRO A 117 -6.82 -10.26 -1.14
CA PRO A 117 -6.27 -10.63 -2.43
C PRO A 117 -7.19 -11.54 -3.21
N ASP A 118 -8.42 -11.64 -2.86
CA ASP A 118 -9.38 -12.51 -3.48
C ASP A 118 -9.74 -12.07 -4.87
N THR A 119 -9.98 -13.03 -5.70
CA THR A 119 -10.43 -12.79 -7.07
C THR A 119 -11.76 -12.06 -7.14
N VAL A 120 -12.55 -12.14 -6.09
CA VAL A 120 -13.85 -11.47 -6.05
C VAL A 120 -13.67 -9.96 -6.15
N PHE A 121 -12.72 -9.41 -5.42
CA PHE A 121 -12.48 -7.98 -5.48
C PHE A 121 -11.94 -7.53 -6.82
N ILE A 122 -11.10 -8.34 -7.41
CA ILE A 122 -10.54 -8.03 -8.73
C ILE A 122 -11.66 -7.94 -9.75
N ASN A 123 -12.62 -8.83 -9.70
CA ASN A 123 -13.74 -8.81 -10.62
C ASN A 123 -14.58 -7.57 -10.48
N GLU A 124 -14.84 -7.17 -9.26
CA GLU A 124 -15.63 -5.95 -9.02
C GLU A 124 -14.91 -4.71 -9.53
N VAL A 125 -13.64 -4.62 -9.27
CA VAL A 125 -12.85 -3.50 -9.71
C VAL A 125 -12.85 -3.41 -11.23
N SER A 126 -12.72 -4.55 -11.90
CA SER A 126 -12.73 -4.56 -13.35
C SER A 126 -14.03 -4.05 -13.94
N GLN A 127 -15.12 -4.30 -13.26
CA GLN A 127 -16.42 -3.87 -13.75
C GLN A 127 -16.71 -2.41 -13.48
N THR A 128 -16.18 -1.89 -12.41
CA THR A 128 -16.55 -0.55 -11.96
C THR A 128 -15.62 0.55 -12.44
N HIS A 129 -14.43 0.21 -12.89
CA HIS A 129 -13.42 1.22 -13.15
C HIS A 129 -12.99 1.40 -14.59
N PRO A 130 -13.66 0.90 -15.58
CA PRO A 130 -13.06 0.96 -16.91
C PRO A 130 -12.86 2.35 -17.44
N VAL A 131 -13.54 3.33 -16.94
CA VAL A 131 -13.57 4.63 -17.61
C VAL A 131 -13.32 5.81 -16.74
N SER A 132 -13.22 5.63 -15.50
CA SER A 132 -13.38 6.75 -14.59
C SER A 132 -12.20 7.67 -14.48
N TYR A 133 -11.08 7.35 -15.06
CA TYR A 133 -9.86 8.11 -14.80
C TYR A 133 -9.16 8.64 -16.02
N THR A 134 -9.85 8.79 -17.02
CA THR A 134 -9.23 9.36 -18.22
C THR A 134 -9.16 10.86 -18.17
#